data_a24dce8c29eeb6730e0d101b0ca98d18
#
_entry.id   a24dce8c29eeb6730e0d101b0ca98d18
#
_cell.length_a   1.000
_cell.length_b   1.000
_cell.length_c   1.000
_cell.angle_alpha   90.00
_cell.angle_beta   90.00
_cell.angle_gamma   90.00
#
_symmetry.space_group_name_H-M   'P 1'
#
loop_
_entity.id
_entity.type
_entity.pdbx_description
1 polymer ?
#
loop_
_entity_poly.entity_id
_entity_poly.type
_entity_poly.pdbx_seq_one_letter_code
_entity_poly.pdbx_strand_id
1 'polypeptide(L)'
;MKLRDLCFLTLLRDAMAGTCSTEAATLAKSMDWTLENQVLELAQLHHVFPLLAQQLLLLNPPDLRRDVLRHWAMETLARQAMATQALLVLTGALEKAGIPALVVKGAVCRSLYPSPDLRPSSDEDILIQPEDLPVAEQVFRSLGYCLQSSPEDSVQIWYANPLRVELHCSLCGSMTIAGQAVQPWFDACFSRSISWNVGEGTVRTLAQQDHFLYLILHFYKHFLTGGVGIRQLCDICLFAGKQQANLDWSSLWTELETLSLACLTWNMLDLGIRYLGLDSRAVPKPERIPAADSEDLLQDILEAGVFGSSSLERKHSSRITLQAASAQNRKAGTVRAALFPSASDLQSRYSYLQKNPWLLPAAWCARCFGYLREGRNLGVRAASAAKIGRQRVALLEKYGILNCKI
;
A
#
# COMPACT_ATOMS: atom_id res chain seq x y z
N MET A 1 -6.45 -9.25 -21.03
CA MET A 1 -5.91 -7.92 -20.65
C MET A 1 -6.25 -6.90 -21.73
N LYS A 2 -6.67 -5.67 -21.38
CA LYS A 2 -6.97 -4.59 -22.33
C LYS A 2 -5.65 -4.01 -22.88
N LEU A 3 -5.69 -3.45 -24.12
CA LEU A 3 -4.50 -2.83 -24.73
C LEU A 3 -3.92 -1.70 -23.87
N ARG A 4 -4.79 -0.86 -23.27
CA ARG A 4 -4.40 0.17 -22.30
C ARG A 4 -3.54 -0.40 -21.16
N ASP A 5 -4.00 -1.50 -20.55
CA ASP A 5 -3.35 -2.11 -19.39
C ASP A 5 -2.00 -2.73 -19.80
N LEU A 6 -1.93 -3.32 -21.00
CA LEU A 6 -0.67 -3.83 -21.57
C LEU A 6 0.34 -2.69 -21.78
N CYS A 7 -0.06 -1.59 -22.43
CA CYS A 7 0.80 -0.42 -22.63
C CYS A 7 1.29 0.14 -21.30
N PHE A 8 0.39 0.30 -20.33
CA PHE A 8 0.70 0.81 -19.01
C PHE A 8 1.75 -0.05 -18.29
N LEU A 9 1.52 -1.37 -18.23
CA LEU A 9 2.41 -2.30 -17.53
C LEU A 9 3.77 -2.42 -18.22
N THR A 10 3.82 -2.43 -19.55
CA THR A 10 5.07 -2.50 -20.32
C THR A 10 5.92 -1.25 -20.11
N LEU A 11 5.33 -0.06 -20.17
CA LEU A 11 6.03 1.19 -19.90
C LEU A 11 6.51 1.28 -18.45
N LEU A 12 5.68 0.83 -17.50
CA LEU A 12 6.02 0.82 -16.08
C LEU A 12 7.16 -0.15 -15.77
N ARG A 13 7.15 -1.34 -16.36
CA ARG A 13 8.24 -2.32 -16.27
C ARG A 13 9.58 -1.72 -16.72
N ASP A 14 9.59 -1.07 -17.87
CA ASP A 14 10.79 -0.46 -18.41
C ASP A 14 11.26 0.71 -17.55
N ALA A 15 10.36 1.53 -17.02
CA ALA A 15 10.66 2.60 -16.08
C ALA A 15 11.29 2.07 -14.77
N MET A 16 10.78 0.94 -14.25
CA MET A 16 11.33 0.28 -13.07
C MET A 16 12.72 -0.32 -13.31
N ALA A 17 12.98 -0.78 -14.53
CA ALA A 17 14.29 -1.32 -14.94
C ALA A 17 15.29 -0.25 -15.34
N GLY A 18 14.85 1.00 -15.58
CA GLY A 18 15.69 2.06 -16.16
C GLY A 18 16.08 1.78 -17.61
N THR A 19 15.24 1.06 -18.36
CA THR A 19 15.49 0.62 -19.73
C THR A 19 14.42 1.14 -20.68
N CYS A 20 14.68 0.98 -21.98
CA CYS A 20 13.70 1.24 -23.04
C CYS A 20 13.70 0.06 -23.99
N SER A 21 12.76 -0.86 -23.80
CA SER A 21 12.64 -2.06 -24.64
C SER A 21 12.06 -1.74 -26.02
N THR A 22 12.37 -2.58 -27.01
CA THR A 22 11.75 -2.50 -28.35
C THR A 22 10.23 -2.70 -28.28
N GLU A 23 9.75 -3.49 -27.33
CA GLU A 23 8.33 -3.69 -27.08
C GLU A 23 7.64 -2.39 -26.63
N ALA A 24 8.20 -1.70 -25.62
CA ALA A 24 7.68 -0.41 -25.15
C ALA A 24 7.72 0.64 -26.27
N ALA A 25 8.81 0.69 -27.03
CA ALA A 25 8.94 1.63 -28.15
C ALA A 25 7.92 1.35 -29.26
N THR A 26 7.62 0.09 -29.55
CA THR A 26 6.61 -0.30 -30.54
C THR A 26 5.21 0.04 -30.06
N LEU A 27 4.88 -0.28 -28.82
CA LEU A 27 3.58 0.05 -28.24
C LEU A 27 3.38 1.57 -28.18
N ALA A 28 4.37 2.33 -27.72
CA ALA A 28 4.26 3.78 -27.64
C ALA A 28 4.02 4.43 -29.01
N LYS A 29 4.70 3.95 -30.08
CA LYS A 29 4.46 4.43 -31.44
C LYS A 29 3.07 4.07 -32.00
N SER A 30 2.47 2.99 -31.51
CA SER A 30 1.14 2.55 -31.94
C SER A 30 0.00 3.20 -31.14
N MET A 31 0.30 3.89 -30.04
CA MET A 31 -0.72 4.60 -29.25
C MET A 31 -1.20 5.84 -30.00
N ASP A 32 -2.50 5.93 -30.22
CA ASP A 32 -3.15 7.18 -30.57
C ASP A 32 -3.29 8.09 -29.34
N TRP A 33 -3.75 9.31 -29.57
CA TRP A 33 -3.98 10.29 -28.49
C TRP A 33 -4.89 9.78 -27.38
N THR A 34 -5.93 9.06 -27.75
CA THR A 34 -6.95 8.56 -26.80
C THR A 34 -6.35 7.49 -25.89
N LEU A 35 -5.65 6.53 -26.47
CA LEU A 35 -5.03 5.43 -25.72
C LEU A 35 -3.92 5.96 -24.80
N GLU A 36 -3.08 6.88 -25.27
CA GLU A 36 -2.03 7.48 -24.46
C GLU A 36 -2.61 8.24 -23.26
N ASN A 37 -3.67 9.04 -23.45
CA ASN A 37 -4.34 9.71 -22.34
C ASN A 37 -4.90 8.71 -21.32
N GLN A 38 -5.52 7.62 -21.76
CA GLN A 38 -6.00 6.57 -20.86
C GLN A 38 -4.87 5.90 -20.06
N VAL A 39 -3.69 5.72 -20.67
CA VAL A 39 -2.49 5.21 -19.99
C VAL A 39 -2.00 6.21 -18.94
N LEU A 40 -1.94 7.48 -19.27
CA LEU A 40 -1.52 8.55 -18.36
C LEU A 40 -2.51 8.76 -17.21
N GLU A 41 -3.82 8.70 -17.47
CA GLU A 41 -4.86 8.72 -16.42
C GLU A 41 -4.69 7.56 -15.44
N LEU A 42 -4.42 6.37 -15.96
CA LEU A 42 -4.15 5.19 -15.12
C LEU A 42 -2.88 5.39 -14.30
N ALA A 43 -1.83 5.99 -14.88
CA ALA A 43 -0.59 6.31 -14.18
C ALA A 43 -0.80 7.36 -13.06
N GLN A 44 -1.66 8.35 -13.27
CA GLN A 44 -2.06 9.31 -12.24
C GLN A 44 -2.84 8.63 -11.12
N LEU A 45 -3.81 7.81 -11.46
CA LEU A 45 -4.63 7.06 -10.50
C LEU A 45 -3.77 6.18 -9.58
N HIS A 46 -2.66 5.67 -10.09
CA HIS A 46 -1.73 4.80 -9.36
C HIS A 46 -0.51 5.52 -8.77
N HIS A 47 -0.42 6.84 -8.91
CA HIS A 47 0.70 7.66 -8.47
C HIS A 47 2.06 7.17 -9.03
N VAL A 48 2.08 6.79 -10.30
CA VAL A 48 3.29 6.41 -11.06
C VAL A 48 3.47 7.26 -12.32
N PHE A 49 2.69 8.32 -12.45
CA PHE A 49 2.73 9.20 -13.61
C PHE A 49 4.13 9.75 -13.94
N PRO A 50 4.95 10.23 -12.97
CA PRO A 50 6.28 10.77 -13.31
C PRO A 50 7.23 9.71 -13.88
N LEU A 51 7.12 8.45 -13.43
CA LEU A 51 7.88 7.34 -14.00
C LEU A 51 7.51 7.08 -15.47
N LEU A 52 6.22 7.06 -15.78
CA LEU A 52 5.73 6.87 -17.15
C LEU A 52 6.00 8.10 -18.01
N ALA A 53 5.90 9.31 -17.47
CA ALA A 53 6.22 10.54 -18.16
C ALA A 53 7.68 10.53 -18.62
N GLN A 54 8.62 10.17 -17.75
CA GLN A 54 10.02 10.02 -18.13
C GLN A 54 10.20 8.93 -19.19
N GLN A 55 9.54 7.79 -19.05
CA GLN A 55 9.65 6.71 -20.02
C GLN A 55 9.15 7.15 -21.41
N LEU A 56 8.03 7.87 -21.47
CA LEU A 56 7.52 8.44 -22.72
C LEU A 56 8.46 9.51 -23.29
N LEU A 57 9.10 10.34 -22.46
CA LEU A 57 10.09 11.33 -22.90
C LEU A 57 11.30 10.67 -23.58
N LEU A 58 11.74 9.50 -23.09
CA LEU A 58 12.82 8.73 -23.73
C LEU A 58 12.43 8.20 -25.11
N LEU A 59 11.14 8.02 -25.36
CA LEU A 59 10.59 7.56 -26.65
C LEU A 59 10.32 8.70 -27.65
N ASN A 60 10.76 9.93 -27.31
CA ASN A 60 10.74 11.10 -28.17
C ASN A 60 9.33 11.49 -28.68
N PRO A 61 8.39 11.86 -27.78
CA PRO A 61 7.03 12.25 -28.14
C PRO A 61 7.02 13.60 -28.91
N PRO A 62 5.89 13.95 -29.57
CA PRO A 62 5.71 15.26 -30.19
C PRO A 62 5.97 16.43 -29.21
N ASP A 63 6.46 17.56 -29.72
CA ASP A 63 6.97 18.69 -28.90
C ASP A 63 5.94 19.21 -27.87
N LEU A 64 4.71 19.40 -28.27
CA LEU A 64 3.66 19.91 -27.37
C LEU A 64 3.44 19.00 -26.13
N ARG A 65 3.56 17.70 -26.30
CA ARG A 65 3.47 16.73 -25.19
C ARG A 65 4.73 16.67 -24.37
N ARG A 66 5.86 16.78 -25.04
CA ARG A 66 7.18 16.77 -24.39
C ARG A 66 7.26 17.81 -23.28
N ASP A 67 6.77 19.00 -23.52
CA ASP A 67 6.81 20.08 -22.54
C ASP A 67 5.90 19.80 -21.34
N VAL A 68 4.70 19.26 -21.56
CA VAL A 68 3.77 18.87 -20.47
C VAL A 68 4.36 17.75 -19.63
N LEU A 69 4.83 16.67 -20.26
CA LEU A 69 5.41 15.51 -19.55
C LEU A 69 6.66 15.94 -18.77
N ARG A 70 7.53 16.77 -19.37
CA ARG A 70 8.74 17.30 -18.74
C ARG A 70 8.39 18.15 -17.52
N HIS A 71 7.43 19.05 -17.64
CA HIS A 71 6.99 19.91 -16.53
C HIS A 71 6.58 19.07 -15.32
N TRP A 72 5.67 18.11 -15.49
CA TRP A 72 5.20 17.24 -14.41
C TRP A 72 6.29 16.36 -13.81
N ALA A 73 7.19 15.80 -14.65
CA ALA A 73 8.31 15.00 -14.16
C ALA A 73 9.26 15.85 -13.32
N MET A 74 9.63 17.06 -13.80
CA MET A 74 10.54 17.97 -13.11
C MET A 74 9.96 18.51 -11.81
N GLU A 75 8.67 18.87 -11.77
CA GLU A 75 8.00 19.30 -10.54
C GLU A 75 8.04 18.20 -9.47
N THR A 76 7.74 16.96 -9.86
CA THR A 76 7.79 15.82 -8.92
C THR A 76 9.22 15.59 -8.44
N LEU A 77 10.19 15.56 -9.34
CA LEU A 77 11.59 15.37 -9.02
C LEU A 77 12.07 16.41 -8.01
N ALA A 78 11.82 17.70 -8.28
CA ALA A 78 12.21 18.78 -7.37
C ALA A 78 11.58 18.64 -5.99
N ARG A 79 10.28 18.36 -5.93
CA ARG A 79 9.56 18.16 -4.67
C ARG A 79 10.09 16.96 -3.87
N GLN A 80 10.35 15.83 -4.55
CA GLN A 80 10.84 14.63 -3.86
C GLN A 80 12.29 14.80 -3.39
N ALA A 81 13.14 15.47 -4.15
CA ALA A 81 14.52 15.81 -3.73
C ALA A 81 14.51 16.72 -2.49
N MET A 82 13.64 17.75 -2.46
CA MET A 82 13.48 18.61 -1.28
C MET A 82 12.93 17.84 -0.07
N ALA A 83 11.96 16.93 -0.28
CA ALA A 83 11.43 16.09 0.79
C ALA A 83 12.49 15.13 1.34
N THR A 84 13.34 14.57 0.47
CA THR A 84 14.48 13.74 0.88
C THR A 84 15.46 14.52 1.76
N GLN A 85 15.80 15.74 1.37
CA GLN A 85 16.69 16.60 2.16
C GLN A 85 16.06 16.95 3.53
N ALA A 86 14.77 17.29 3.56
CA ALA A 86 14.06 17.57 4.79
C ALA A 86 14.02 16.34 5.73
N LEU A 87 13.83 15.13 5.16
CA LEU A 87 13.89 13.88 5.90
C LEU A 87 15.25 13.64 6.54
N LEU A 88 16.34 13.85 5.80
CA LEU A 88 17.70 13.69 6.32
C LEU A 88 18.00 14.68 7.45
N VAL A 89 17.54 15.92 7.35
CA VAL A 89 17.65 16.91 8.44
C VAL A 89 16.87 16.46 9.67
N LEU A 90 15.63 16.00 9.49
CA LEU A 90 14.78 15.52 10.58
C LEU A 90 15.36 14.29 11.28
N THR A 91 15.75 13.26 10.54
CA THR A 91 16.32 12.03 11.11
C THR A 91 17.66 12.30 11.81
N GLY A 92 18.50 13.18 11.26
CA GLY A 92 19.72 13.61 11.92
C GLY A 92 19.48 14.40 13.21
N ALA A 93 18.39 15.17 13.30
CA ALA A 93 18.00 15.88 14.52
C ALA A 93 17.46 14.90 15.59
N LEU A 94 16.68 13.90 15.19
CA LEU A 94 16.21 12.84 16.09
C LEU A 94 17.39 12.03 16.65
N GLU A 95 18.35 11.66 15.80
CA GLU A 95 19.56 10.95 16.22
C GLU A 95 20.39 11.76 17.22
N LYS A 96 20.59 13.08 16.98
CA LYS A 96 21.26 13.97 17.93
C LYS A 96 20.54 14.10 19.28
N ALA A 97 19.23 13.94 19.30
CA ALA A 97 18.41 13.88 20.50
C ALA A 97 18.44 12.50 21.19
N GLY A 98 19.19 11.53 20.65
CA GLY A 98 19.29 10.18 21.18
C GLY A 98 18.13 9.25 20.81
N ILE A 99 17.29 9.65 19.85
CA ILE A 99 16.11 8.89 19.45
C ILE A 99 16.46 7.96 18.27
N PRO A 100 16.37 6.63 18.43
CA PRO A 100 16.54 5.69 17.33
C PRO A 100 15.29 5.70 16.43
N ALA A 101 15.27 6.54 15.40
CA ALA A 101 14.17 6.66 14.46
C ALA A 101 14.40 5.76 13.24
N LEU A 102 13.42 4.94 12.88
CA LEU A 102 13.48 4.07 11.69
C LEU A 102 12.57 4.62 10.60
N VAL A 103 13.16 4.95 9.45
CA VAL A 103 12.40 5.32 8.25
C VAL A 103 11.87 4.05 7.58
N VAL A 104 10.57 3.96 7.35
CA VAL A 104 9.93 2.77 6.81
C VAL A 104 9.25 3.10 5.48
N LYS A 105 9.32 2.24 4.49
CA LYS A 105 8.77 2.48 3.13
C LYS A 105 9.37 3.74 2.45
N GLY A 106 8.53 4.72 2.15
CA GLY A 106 8.83 6.06 1.62
C GLY A 106 10.16 6.17 0.87
N ALA A 107 11.10 6.87 1.48
CA ALA A 107 12.43 7.10 0.95
C ALA A 107 13.24 5.81 0.72
N VAL A 108 13.04 4.78 1.55
CA VAL A 108 13.72 3.48 1.39
C VAL A 108 13.25 2.77 0.12
N CYS A 109 11.94 2.67 -0.10
CA CYS A 109 11.40 2.10 -1.35
C CYS A 109 11.79 2.93 -2.56
N ARG A 110 11.77 4.26 -2.43
CA ARG A 110 12.15 5.20 -3.49
C ARG A 110 13.59 4.98 -3.97
N SER A 111 14.53 4.75 -3.07
CA SER A 111 15.94 4.49 -3.39
C SER A 111 16.16 3.21 -4.23
N LEU A 112 15.16 2.34 -4.30
CA LEU A 112 15.21 1.14 -5.14
C LEU A 112 14.92 1.41 -6.63
N TYR A 113 14.38 2.56 -6.97
CA TYR A 113 14.10 2.92 -8.36
C TYR A 113 15.34 3.48 -9.03
N PRO A 114 15.50 3.31 -10.38
CA PRO A 114 16.60 3.89 -11.12
C PRO A 114 16.65 5.43 -11.02
N SER A 115 15.48 6.05 -10.95
CA SER A 115 15.29 7.49 -10.71
C SER A 115 14.44 7.67 -9.45
N PRO A 116 15.03 7.69 -8.25
CA PRO A 116 14.33 7.68 -6.98
C PRO A 116 13.28 8.80 -6.85
N ASP A 117 13.61 10.01 -7.27
CA ASP A 117 12.75 11.18 -7.13
C ASP A 117 11.57 11.23 -8.10
N LEU A 118 11.50 10.29 -9.05
CA LEU A 118 10.33 10.09 -9.92
C LEU A 118 9.30 9.11 -9.35
N ARG A 119 9.63 8.41 -8.26
CA ARG A 119 8.65 7.64 -7.50
C ARG A 119 8.02 8.52 -6.43
N PRO A 120 6.80 9.05 -6.63
CA PRO A 120 6.20 9.99 -5.68
C PRO A 120 5.92 9.33 -4.33
N SER A 121 6.22 10.04 -3.26
CA SER A 121 5.77 9.76 -1.89
C SER A 121 4.97 10.95 -1.39
N SER A 122 3.83 10.70 -0.76
CA SER A 122 3.00 11.75 -0.15
C SER A 122 3.41 12.03 1.30
N ASP A 123 4.01 11.04 1.92
CA ASP A 123 4.38 10.97 3.32
C ASP A 123 5.61 10.09 3.52
N GLU A 124 6.30 10.31 4.63
CA GLU A 124 7.34 9.43 5.10
C GLU A 124 6.91 8.82 6.45
N ASP A 125 6.98 7.51 6.55
CA ASP A 125 6.67 6.80 7.79
C ASP A 125 7.95 6.70 8.65
N ILE A 126 7.89 7.17 9.89
CA ILE A 126 8.98 7.08 10.85
C ILE A 126 8.48 6.34 12.09
N LEU A 127 9.17 5.27 12.46
CA LEU A 127 8.92 4.51 13.68
C LEU A 127 9.90 4.94 14.76
N ILE A 128 9.39 5.23 15.96
CA ILE A 128 10.16 5.47 17.18
C ILE A 128 9.66 4.59 18.32
N GLN A 129 10.44 4.48 19.39
CA GLN A 129 9.97 3.86 20.63
C GLN A 129 8.89 4.74 21.28
N PRO A 130 7.86 4.16 21.91
CA PRO A 130 6.79 4.94 22.57
C PRO A 130 7.31 5.92 23.63
N GLU A 131 8.36 5.56 24.37
CA GLU A 131 9.01 6.37 25.38
C GLU A 131 9.71 7.61 24.83
N ASP A 132 10.12 7.60 23.57
CA ASP A 132 10.80 8.71 22.90
C ASP A 132 9.83 9.79 22.39
N LEU A 133 8.53 9.50 22.37
CA LEU A 133 7.52 10.38 21.77
C LEU A 133 7.55 11.82 22.29
N PRO A 134 7.65 12.09 23.62
CA PRO A 134 7.66 13.47 24.12
C PRO A 134 8.88 14.28 23.64
N VAL A 135 10.04 13.63 23.51
CA VAL A 135 11.27 14.27 23.02
C VAL A 135 11.20 14.45 21.50
N ALA A 136 10.69 13.45 20.78
CA ALA A 136 10.47 13.54 19.33
C ALA A 136 9.57 14.72 18.98
N GLU A 137 8.45 14.93 19.68
CA GLU A 137 7.57 16.07 19.47
C GLU A 137 8.30 17.43 19.62
N GLN A 138 9.21 17.55 20.59
CA GLN A 138 10.00 18.76 20.77
C GLN A 138 10.94 18.98 19.57
N VAL A 139 11.59 17.91 19.06
CA VAL A 139 12.44 17.98 17.87
C VAL A 139 11.61 18.42 16.65
N PHE A 140 10.45 17.80 16.41
CA PHE A 140 9.58 18.19 15.30
C PHE A 140 9.19 19.67 15.37
N ARG A 141 8.76 20.17 16.54
CA ARG A 141 8.40 21.57 16.74
C ARG A 141 9.59 22.51 16.55
N SER A 142 10.78 22.13 17.00
CA SER A 142 12.00 22.96 16.85
C SER A 142 12.41 23.14 15.40
N LEU A 143 12.08 22.17 14.54
CA LEU A 143 12.30 22.21 13.10
C LEU A 143 11.14 22.85 12.32
N GLY A 144 10.12 23.39 13.01
CA GLY A 144 8.99 24.06 12.39
C GLY A 144 7.87 23.14 11.90
N TYR A 145 7.87 21.86 12.29
CA TYR A 145 6.76 20.96 11.97
C TYR A 145 5.54 21.27 12.84
N CYS A 146 4.37 21.23 12.24
CA CYS A 146 3.08 21.38 12.92
C CYS A 146 2.37 20.03 12.97
N LEU A 147 1.84 19.67 14.13
CA LEU A 147 0.98 18.51 14.31
C LEU A 147 -0.38 18.79 13.65
N GLN A 148 -0.74 18.00 12.61
CA GLN A 148 -1.99 18.14 11.89
C GLN A 148 -3.11 17.30 12.51
N SER A 149 -2.79 16.08 12.91
CA SER A 149 -3.72 15.19 13.60
C SER A 149 -2.97 14.18 14.46
N SER A 150 -3.58 13.82 15.58
CA SER A 150 -3.18 12.70 16.41
C SER A 150 -4.42 11.81 16.55
N PRO A 151 -4.71 10.93 15.60
CA PRO A 151 -5.77 9.95 15.76
C PRO A 151 -5.53 9.13 17.02
N GLU A 152 -6.58 8.62 17.65
CA GLU A 152 -6.51 7.79 18.86
C GLU A 152 -5.62 6.53 18.71
N ASP A 153 -5.22 6.22 17.46
CA ASP A 153 -4.43 5.05 17.07
C ASP A 153 -2.96 5.41 16.85
N SER A 154 -2.16 5.55 17.89
CA SER A 154 -0.67 5.44 17.89
C SER A 154 0.13 6.12 16.73
N VAL A 155 -0.49 6.91 15.87
CA VAL A 155 0.12 7.58 14.71
C VAL A 155 -0.12 9.08 14.81
N GLN A 156 0.95 9.87 14.78
CA GLN A 156 0.86 11.33 14.69
C GLN A 156 1.21 11.80 13.29
N ILE A 157 0.46 12.76 12.76
CA ILE A 157 0.70 13.35 11.44
C ILE A 157 1.30 14.72 11.62
N TRP A 158 2.55 14.87 11.19
CA TRP A 158 3.33 16.10 11.23
C TRP A 158 3.56 16.65 9.83
N TYR A 159 3.60 17.98 9.71
CA TYR A 159 3.83 18.62 8.42
C TYR A 159 4.73 19.85 8.54
N ALA A 160 5.75 19.92 7.69
CA ALA A 160 6.48 21.11 7.29
C ALA A 160 6.80 21.01 5.80
N ASN A 161 6.44 22.04 5.02
CA ASN A 161 6.63 22.01 3.57
C ASN A 161 8.12 21.76 3.20
N PRO A 162 8.48 20.77 2.37
CA PRO A 162 7.59 19.92 1.55
C PRO A 162 7.25 18.55 2.18
N LEU A 163 7.61 18.27 3.43
CA LEU A 163 7.58 16.95 4.03
C LEU A 163 6.36 16.77 4.96
N ARG A 164 5.59 15.71 4.72
CA ARG A 164 4.60 15.17 5.64
C ARG A 164 5.16 13.88 6.25
N VAL A 165 5.05 13.75 7.57
CA VAL A 165 5.55 12.60 8.31
C VAL A 165 4.39 11.94 9.06
N GLU A 166 4.29 10.62 8.94
CA GLU A 166 3.50 9.77 9.81
C GLU A 166 4.44 9.19 10.89
N LEU A 167 4.37 9.72 12.10
CA LEU A 167 5.16 9.26 13.22
C LEU A 167 4.44 8.13 13.94
N HIS A 168 5.03 6.96 13.93
CA HIS A 168 4.50 5.72 14.47
C HIS A 168 5.22 5.33 15.75
N CYS A 169 4.46 4.89 16.76
CA CYS A 169 5.00 4.19 17.94
C CYS A 169 4.80 2.65 17.83
N SER A 170 4.09 2.19 16.80
CA SER A 170 3.84 0.78 16.50
C SER A 170 3.53 0.62 15.02
N LEU A 171 4.08 -0.39 14.36
CA LEU A 171 3.85 -0.62 12.92
C LEU A 171 2.55 -1.37 12.64
N CYS A 172 2.11 -2.25 13.54
CA CYS A 172 1.04 -3.20 13.28
C CYS A 172 -0.08 -3.20 14.32
N GLY A 173 0.05 -2.51 15.45
CA GLY A 173 -0.81 -2.68 16.62
C GLY A 173 -2.32 -2.40 16.40
N SER A 174 -2.70 -1.53 15.48
CA SER A 174 -4.10 -1.19 15.16
C SER A 174 -4.62 -1.85 13.88
N MET A 175 -3.81 -2.69 13.24
CA MET A 175 -4.13 -3.27 11.93
C MET A 175 -5.12 -4.45 12.05
N THR A 176 -4.91 -5.45 11.25
CA THR A 176 -5.67 -6.70 11.20
C THR A 176 -5.20 -7.67 12.28
N ILE A 177 -5.90 -8.80 12.44
CA ILE A 177 -5.48 -9.90 13.31
C ILE A 177 -4.04 -10.34 12.96
N ALA A 178 -3.72 -10.46 11.66
CA ALA A 178 -2.35 -10.76 11.21
C ALA A 178 -1.35 -9.71 11.69
N GLY A 179 -1.69 -8.41 11.63
CA GLY A 179 -0.83 -7.34 12.13
C GLY A 179 -0.59 -7.41 13.63
N GLN A 180 -1.63 -7.73 14.40
CA GLN A 180 -1.50 -7.92 15.86
C GLN A 180 -0.61 -9.13 16.21
N ALA A 181 -0.71 -10.22 15.45
CA ALA A 181 0.10 -11.42 15.67
C ALA A 181 1.59 -11.18 15.43
N VAL A 182 1.94 -10.28 14.50
CA VAL A 182 3.36 -9.96 14.17
C VAL A 182 3.91 -8.76 14.95
N GLN A 183 3.09 -8.02 15.69
CA GLN A 183 3.59 -6.84 16.43
C GLN A 183 4.78 -7.16 17.33
N PRO A 184 4.81 -8.29 18.11
CA PRO A 184 5.98 -8.64 18.92
C PRO A 184 7.28 -8.82 18.13
N TRP A 185 7.19 -9.23 16.85
CA TRP A 185 8.34 -9.27 15.97
C TRP A 185 8.89 -7.88 15.69
N PHE A 186 8.01 -6.92 15.41
CA PHE A 186 8.41 -5.54 15.15
C PHE A 186 8.83 -4.78 16.40
N ASP A 187 8.39 -5.15 17.60
CA ASP A 187 8.86 -4.56 18.85
C ASP A 187 10.38 -4.75 19.04
N ALA A 188 10.95 -5.84 18.51
CA ALA A 188 12.39 -6.11 18.53
C ALA A 188 13.14 -5.53 17.31
N CYS A 189 12.49 -4.86 16.35
CA CYS A 189 13.11 -4.44 15.10
C CYS A 189 14.20 -3.37 15.25
N PHE A 190 14.16 -2.57 16.32
CA PHE A 190 15.18 -1.57 16.58
C PHE A 190 16.56 -2.18 16.78
N SER A 191 16.67 -3.32 17.45
CA SER A 191 17.94 -4.03 17.67
C SER A 191 18.53 -4.61 16.39
N ARG A 192 17.71 -4.88 15.39
CA ARG A 192 18.10 -5.42 14.07
C ARG A 192 18.20 -4.36 12.99
N SER A 193 17.91 -3.09 13.33
CA SER A 193 17.87 -2.00 12.34
C SER A 193 19.21 -1.81 11.65
N ILE A 194 19.16 -1.36 10.40
CA ILE A 194 20.32 -1.16 9.53
C ILE A 194 20.42 0.28 9.03
N SER A 195 21.60 0.68 8.60
CA SER A 195 21.80 1.91 7.83
C SER A 195 21.44 1.69 6.37
N TRP A 196 20.75 2.68 5.76
CA TRP A 196 20.31 2.64 4.38
C TRP A 196 20.59 3.96 3.69
N ASN A 197 21.13 3.89 2.46
CA ASN A 197 21.44 5.10 1.68
C ASN A 197 20.18 5.70 1.06
N VAL A 198 19.96 6.99 1.27
CA VAL A 198 18.85 7.76 0.71
C VAL A 198 19.39 9.09 0.20
N GLY A 199 19.34 9.33 -1.11
CA GLY A 199 19.98 10.50 -1.70
C GLY A 199 21.48 10.54 -1.38
N GLU A 200 21.95 11.66 -0.87
CA GLU A 200 23.36 11.85 -0.47
C GLU A 200 23.61 11.54 1.03
N GLY A 201 22.62 11.01 1.75
CA GLY A 201 22.74 10.70 3.17
C GLY A 201 22.35 9.27 3.49
N THR A 202 22.27 9.01 4.80
CA THR A 202 21.85 7.72 5.34
C THR A 202 20.73 7.90 6.34
N VAL A 203 19.84 6.91 6.41
CA VAL A 203 18.81 6.79 7.44
C VAL A 203 18.90 5.42 8.11
N ARG A 204 18.40 5.29 9.32
CA ARG A 204 18.15 3.97 9.90
C ARG A 204 16.82 3.44 9.38
N THR A 205 16.76 2.14 9.10
CA THR A 205 15.53 1.46 8.66
C THR A 205 15.47 0.03 9.22
N LEU A 206 14.36 -0.64 8.97
CA LEU A 206 14.18 -2.05 9.30
C LEU A 206 15.24 -2.92 8.57
N ALA A 207 15.66 -4.02 9.20
CA ALA A 207 16.40 -5.06 8.51
C ALA A 207 15.61 -5.54 7.26
N GLN A 208 16.31 -6.04 6.24
CA GLN A 208 15.69 -6.38 4.96
C GLN A 208 14.52 -7.37 5.11
N GLN A 209 14.69 -8.37 5.97
CA GLN A 209 13.65 -9.36 6.28
C GLN A 209 12.39 -8.71 6.87
N ASP A 210 12.60 -7.87 7.90
CA ASP A 210 11.52 -7.15 8.58
C ASP A 210 10.84 -6.18 7.63
N HIS A 211 11.61 -5.50 6.79
CA HIS A 211 11.08 -4.51 5.84
C HIS A 211 10.22 -5.19 4.77
N PHE A 212 10.68 -6.31 4.21
CA PHE A 212 9.91 -7.07 3.22
C PHE A 212 8.58 -7.55 3.83
N LEU A 213 8.61 -8.16 5.02
CA LEU A 213 7.40 -8.57 5.73
C LEU A 213 6.45 -7.38 5.97
N TYR A 214 7.00 -6.25 6.39
CA TYR A 214 6.20 -5.03 6.58
C TYR A 214 5.53 -4.54 5.28
N LEU A 215 6.24 -4.57 4.15
CA LEU A 215 5.65 -4.19 2.85
C LEU A 215 4.46 -5.10 2.49
N ILE A 216 4.55 -6.40 2.75
CA ILE A 216 3.46 -7.36 2.54
C ILE A 216 2.27 -7.04 3.45
N LEU A 217 2.51 -6.81 4.74
CA LEU A 217 1.47 -6.47 5.71
C LEU A 217 0.80 -5.14 5.38
N HIS A 218 1.58 -4.15 4.95
CA HIS A 218 1.08 -2.86 4.53
C HIS A 218 0.22 -2.97 3.26
N PHE A 219 0.64 -3.76 2.28
CA PHE A 219 -0.16 -4.09 1.11
C PHE A 219 -1.48 -4.75 1.53
N TYR A 220 -1.41 -5.76 2.39
CA TYR A 220 -2.58 -6.47 2.90
C TYR A 220 -3.57 -5.55 3.63
N LYS A 221 -3.09 -4.66 4.48
CA LYS A 221 -3.93 -3.63 5.15
C LYS A 221 -4.74 -2.84 4.14
N HIS A 222 -4.09 -2.29 3.11
CA HIS A 222 -4.77 -1.50 2.08
C HIS A 222 -5.65 -2.35 1.18
N PHE A 223 -5.25 -3.58 0.87
CA PHE A 223 -6.08 -4.54 0.16
C PHE A 223 -7.40 -4.78 0.90
N LEU A 224 -7.42 -4.85 2.21
CA LEU A 224 -8.65 -4.95 3.01
C LEU A 224 -9.47 -3.66 3.05
N THR A 225 -8.84 -2.50 3.12
CA THR A 225 -9.51 -1.23 3.44
C THR A 225 -10.04 -0.45 2.24
N GLY A 226 -9.73 -0.80 1.02
CA GLY A 226 -10.27 -0.05 -0.15
C GLY A 226 -9.68 -0.51 -1.45
N GLY A 227 -8.45 -0.93 -1.44
CA GLY A 227 -7.70 -1.38 -2.59
C GLY A 227 -6.27 -0.88 -2.55
N VAL A 228 -5.47 -1.45 -3.41
CA VAL A 228 -4.03 -1.23 -3.49
C VAL A 228 -3.70 -0.71 -4.88
N GLY A 229 -2.85 0.31 -4.95
CA GLY A 229 -2.31 0.79 -6.22
C GLY A 229 -1.13 -0.05 -6.69
N ILE A 230 -0.89 -0.05 -8.02
CA ILE A 230 0.23 -0.79 -8.62
C ILE A 230 1.59 -0.38 -8.03
N ARG A 231 1.76 0.87 -7.58
CA ARG A 231 3.00 1.37 -6.98
C ARG A 231 3.46 0.53 -5.79
N GLN A 232 2.54 0.08 -4.93
CA GLN A 232 2.89 -0.77 -3.79
C GLN A 232 3.39 -2.15 -4.25
N LEU A 233 2.82 -2.69 -5.32
CA LEU A 233 3.33 -3.92 -5.93
C LEU A 233 4.72 -3.71 -6.54
N CYS A 234 4.96 -2.56 -7.21
CA CYS A 234 6.28 -2.19 -7.74
C CYS A 234 7.33 -2.13 -6.62
N ASP A 235 7.01 -1.50 -5.49
CA ASP A 235 7.90 -1.41 -4.32
C ASP A 235 8.29 -2.81 -3.81
N ILE A 236 7.31 -3.72 -3.66
CA ILE A 236 7.54 -5.11 -3.23
C ILE A 236 8.43 -5.86 -4.22
N CYS A 237 8.15 -5.75 -5.52
CA CYS A 237 8.92 -6.44 -6.57
C CYS A 237 10.37 -5.94 -6.65
N LEU A 238 10.57 -4.61 -6.58
CA LEU A 238 11.91 -4.03 -6.58
C LEU A 238 12.68 -4.41 -5.30
N PHE A 239 12.01 -4.43 -4.16
CA PHE A 239 12.64 -4.84 -2.91
C PHE A 239 13.05 -6.32 -2.96
N ALA A 240 12.15 -7.22 -3.37
CA ALA A 240 12.44 -8.63 -3.53
C ALA A 240 13.60 -8.88 -4.48
N GLY A 241 13.61 -8.24 -5.65
CA GLY A 241 14.65 -8.42 -6.66
C GLY A 241 16.00 -7.86 -6.22
N LYS A 242 16.04 -6.65 -5.65
CA LYS A 242 17.30 -5.99 -5.26
C LYS A 242 17.88 -6.49 -3.95
N GLN A 243 17.05 -7.02 -3.05
CA GLN A 243 17.47 -7.53 -1.75
C GLN A 243 17.49 -9.07 -1.67
N GLN A 244 17.35 -9.77 -2.80
CA GLN A 244 17.24 -11.24 -2.86
C GLN A 244 18.32 -11.98 -2.05
N ALA A 245 19.56 -11.48 -2.05
CA ALA A 245 20.68 -12.08 -1.32
C ALA A 245 20.61 -11.87 0.19
N ASN A 246 19.80 -10.91 0.66
CA ASN A 246 19.63 -10.54 2.07
C ASN A 246 18.31 -11.06 2.65
N LEU A 247 17.50 -11.78 1.85
CA LEU A 247 16.21 -12.34 2.27
C LEU A 247 16.35 -13.85 2.49
N ASP A 248 16.07 -14.30 3.70
CA ASP A 248 15.88 -15.72 3.98
C ASP A 248 14.44 -16.11 3.57
N TRP A 249 14.31 -16.53 2.33
CA TRP A 249 13.03 -16.94 1.77
C TRP A 249 12.37 -18.12 2.51
N SER A 250 13.16 -19.04 3.08
CA SER A 250 12.62 -20.17 3.83
C SER A 250 11.90 -19.69 5.10
N SER A 251 12.57 -18.82 5.85
CA SER A 251 11.99 -18.19 7.04
C SER A 251 10.79 -17.31 6.68
N LEU A 252 10.89 -16.50 5.62
CA LEU A 252 9.79 -15.63 5.15
C LEU A 252 8.54 -16.43 4.77
N TRP A 253 8.69 -17.53 4.02
CA TRP A 253 7.55 -18.35 3.63
C TRP A 253 6.89 -19.00 4.84
N THR A 254 7.69 -19.48 5.81
CA THR A 254 7.16 -20.05 7.06
C THR A 254 6.33 -19.02 7.83
N GLU A 255 6.82 -17.79 7.96
CA GLU A 255 6.09 -16.69 8.63
C GLU A 255 4.82 -16.32 7.87
N LEU A 256 4.92 -16.16 6.54
CA LEU A 256 3.78 -15.82 5.70
C LEU A 256 2.71 -16.94 5.68
N GLU A 257 3.10 -18.22 5.78
CA GLU A 257 2.17 -19.33 5.95
C GLU A 257 1.44 -19.23 7.29
N THR A 258 2.17 -18.95 8.37
CA THR A 258 1.58 -18.76 9.72
C THR A 258 0.55 -17.64 9.72
N LEU A 259 0.84 -16.55 8.99
CA LEU A 259 -0.06 -15.40 8.83
C LEU A 259 -1.16 -15.61 7.76
N SER A 260 -1.16 -16.75 7.06
CA SER A 260 -2.02 -17.03 5.90
C SER A 260 -1.90 -16.00 4.77
N LEU A 261 -0.75 -15.40 4.63
CA LEU A 261 -0.43 -14.42 3.59
C LEU A 261 0.44 -14.99 2.47
N ALA A 262 0.94 -16.23 2.60
CA ALA A 262 1.86 -16.83 1.63
C ALA A 262 1.26 -16.96 0.22
N CYS A 263 -0.01 -17.37 0.11
CA CYS A 263 -0.68 -17.49 -1.18
C CYS A 263 -0.88 -16.11 -1.84
N LEU A 264 -1.31 -15.11 -1.09
CA LEU A 264 -1.42 -13.73 -1.60
C LEU A 264 -0.05 -13.21 -2.04
N THR A 265 0.98 -13.38 -1.21
CA THR A 265 2.35 -12.93 -1.50
C THR A 265 2.89 -13.59 -2.75
N TRP A 266 2.69 -14.91 -2.92
CA TRP A 266 3.12 -15.60 -4.13
C TRP A 266 2.42 -15.03 -5.39
N ASN A 267 1.12 -14.79 -5.32
CA ASN A 267 0.39 -14.18 -6.44
C ASN A 267 0.86 -12.74 -6.76
N MET A 268 1.23 -11.95 -5.76
CA MET A 268 1.85 -10.63 -5.99
C MET A 268 3.21 -10.74 -6.69
N LEU A 269 4.06 -11.67 -6.27
CA LEU A 269 5.37 -11.89 -6.87
C LEU A 269 5.26 -12.48 -8.29
N ASP A 270 4.27 -13.35 -8.55
CA ASP A 270 3.95 -13.82 -9.90
C ASP A 270 3.57 -12.66 -10.84
N LEU A 271 2.74 -11.72 -10.38
CA LEU A 271 2.46 -10.50 -11.15
C LEU A 271 3.73 -9.69 -11.43
N GLY A 272 4.63 -9.61 -10.45
CA GLY A 272 5.94 -8.98 -10.62
C GLY A 272 6.78 -9.66 -11.70
N ILE A 273 6.82 -10.98 -11.69
CA ILE A 273 7.55 -11.78 -12.68
C ILE A 273 6.95 -11.60 -14.08
N ARG A 274 5.64 -11.68 -14.19
CA ARG A 274 4.95 -11.64 -15.50
C ARG A 274 4.88 -10.26 -16.11
N TYR A 275 4.78 -9.21 -15.31
CA TYR A 275 4.44 -7.88 -15.82
C TYR A 275 5.38 -6.75 -15.40
N LEU A 276 6.16 -6.91 -14.32
CA LEU A 276 6.97 -5.81 -13.75
C LEU A 276 8.48 -6.09 -13.77
N GLY A 277 8.91 -7.15 -14.46
CA GLY A 277 10.33 -7.44 -14.68
C GLY A 277 11.07 -8.02 -13.48
N LEU A 278 10.37 -8.56 -12.49
CA LEU A 278 11.00 -9.31 -11.40
C LEU A 278 11.59 -10.61 -11.96
N ASP A 279 12.87 -10.88 -11.71
CA ASP A 279 13.51 -12.13 -12.12
C ASP A 279 12.93 -13.30 -11.29
N SER A 280 12.39 -14.30 -11.97
CA SER A 280 11.84 -15.49 -11.32
C SER A 280 12.86 -16.27 -10.49
N ARG A 281 14.17 -16.11 -10.77
CA ARG A 281 15.26 -16.71 -10.01
C ARG A 281 15.52 -16.01 -8.67
N ALA A 282 15.06 -14.75 -8.54
CA ALA A 282 15.23 -13.97 -7.32
C ALA A 282 14.27 -14.41 -6.19
N VAL A 283 13.22 -15.12 -6.54
CA VAL A 283 12.16 -15.50 -5.60
C VAL A 283 11.86 -17.00 -5.73
N PRO A 284 12.36 -17.84 -4.85
CA PRO A 284 12.04 -19.27 -4.87
C PRO A 284 10.57 -19.48 -4.55
N LYS A 285 9.90 -20.24 -5.42
CA LYS A 285 8.49 -20.61 -5.20
C LYS A 285 8.39 -21.56 -4.01
N PRO A 286 7.50 -21.30 -3.05
CA PRO A 286 7.26 -22.23 -1.95
C PRO A 286 6.56 -23.50 -2.47
N GLU A 287 7.05 -24.68 -2.02
CA GLU A 287 6.56 -25.98 -2.53
C GLU A 287 5.09 -26.24 -2.19
N ARG A 288 4.63 -25.76 -1.03
CA ARG A 288 3.27 -25.99 -0.51
C ARG A 288 2.20 -25.06 -1.07
N ILE A 289 2.61 -24.01 -1.75
CA ILE A 289 1.66 -23.02 -2.29
C ILE A 289 1.20 -23.44 -3.69
N PRO A 290 -0.11 -23.37 -4.00
CA PRO A 290 -0.65 -23.67 -5.33
C PRO A 290 0.04 -22.86 -6.43
N ALA A 291 -0.14 -23.27 -7.69
CA ALA A 291 0.24 -22.45 -8.82
C ALA A 291 -0.45 -21.08 -8.73
N ALA A 292 0.26 -20.03 -9.16
CA ALA A 292 -0.30 -18.69 -9.14
C ALA A 292 -1.54 -18.60 -10.03
N ASP A 293 -2.55 -17.91 -9.55
CA ASP A 293 -3.77 -17.51 -10.28
C ASP A 293 -4.04 -16.05 -9.96
N SER A 294 -3.21 -15.17 -10.56
CA SER A 294 -3.03 -13.78 -10.18
C SER A 294 -3.81 -12.77 -11.03
N GLU A 295 -4.50 -13.20 -12.11
CA GLU A 295 -5.18 -12.29 -13.04
C GLU A 295 -6.28 -11.46 -12.36
N ASP A 296 -7.08 -12.08 -11.49
CA ASP A 296 -8.13 -11.37 -10.76
C ASP A 296 -7.54 -10.33 -9.78
N LEU A 297 -6.38 -10.64 -9.19
CA LEU A 297 -5.64 -9.69 -8.34
C LEU A 297 -5.14 -8.49 -9.16
N LEU A 298 -4.57 -8.74 -10.34
CA LEU A 298 -4.15 -7.67 -11.25
C LEU A 298 -5.33 -6.77 -11.63
N GLN A 299 -6.45 -7.37 -11.98
CA GLN A 299 -7.67 -6.63 -12.33
C GLN A 299 -8.13 -5.76 -11.14
N ASP A 300 -8.17 -6.32 -9.91
CA ASP A 300 -8.54 -5.57 -8.71
C ASP A 300 -7.58 -4.41 -8.44
N ILE A 301 -6.27 -4.63 -8.60
CA ILE A 301 -5.24 -3.58 -8.45
C ILE A 301 -5.45 -2.47 -9.47
N LEU A 302 -5.55 -2.79 -10.76
CA LEU A 302 -5.70 -1.80 -11.84
C LEU A 302 -6.99 -0.98 -11.73
N GLU A 303 -8.06 -1.58 -11.19
CA GLU A 303 -9.32 -0.90 -10.94
C GLU A 303 -9.34 -0.10 -9.64
N ALA A 304 -8.44 -0.36 -8.68
CA ALA A 304 -8.48 0.26 -7.38
C ALA A 304 -7.97 1.70 -7.37
N GLY A 305 -6.88 1.97 -8.03
CA GLY A 305 -6.08 3.15 -7.75
C GLY A 305 -5.47 3.13 -6.35
N VAL A 306 -4.69 4.15 -6.03
CA VAL A 306 -4.06 4.24 -4.69
C VAL A 306 -5.13 4.39 -3.62
N PHE A 307 -5.11 3.49 -2.63
CA PHE A 307 -6.06 3.43 -1.50
C PHE A 307 -7.54 3.34 -1.91
N GLY A 308 -7.85 2.70 -3.05
CA GLY A 308 -9.22 2.58 -3.55
C GLY A 308 -9.80 3.92 -4.02
N SER A 309 -8.94 4.85 -4.45
CA SER A 309 -9.34 6.22 -4.84
C SER A 309 -10.15 6.28 -6.13
N SER A 310 -10.22 5.19 -6.91
CA SER A 310 -10.91 5.14 -8.20
C SER A 310 -12.40 5.44 -8.12
N SER A 311 -13.06 5.08 -7.01
CA SER A 311 -14.49 5.38 -6.82
C SER A 311 -14.92 5.42 -5.34
N LEU A 312 -15.99 6.15 -5.07
CA LEU A 312 -16.64 6.17 -3.75
C LEU A 312 -17.24 4.80 -3.40
N GLU A 313 -17.79 4.09 -4.39
CA GLU A 313 -18.33 2.74 -4.22
C GLU A 313 -17.26 1.78 -3.72
N ARG A 314 -16.03 1.93 -4.19
CA ARG A 314 -14.91 1.09 -3.75
C ARG A 314 -14.53 1.38 -2.29
N LYS A 315 -14.47 2.64 -1.89
CA LYS A 315 -14.27 3.03 -0.48
C LYS A 315 -15.37 2.47 0.41
N HIS A 316 -16.62 2.51 -0.02
CA HIS A 316 -17.73 1.93 0.73
C HIS A 316 -17.71 0.40 0.78
N SER A 317 -17.15 -0.28 -0.22
CA SER A 317 -16.99 -1.73 -0.24
C SER A 317 -16.00 -2.24 0.82
N SER A 318 -15.08 -1.40 1.31
CA SER A 318 -14.09 -1.76 2.32
C SER A 318 -14.68 -2.33 3.61
N ARG A 319 -15.86 -1.82 4.02
CA ARG A 319 -16.55 -2.33 5.20
C ARG A 319 -16.95 -3.79 5.05
N ILE A 320 -17.29 -4.24 3.83
CA ILE A 320 -17.66 -5.63 3.54
C ILE A 320 -16.43 -6.53 3.65
N THR A 321 -15.30 -6.11 3.05
CA THR A 321 -14.05 -6.86 3.10
C THR A 321 -13.46 -6.95 4.51
N LEU A 322 -13.45 -5.85 5.26
CA LEU A 322 -12.97 -5.84 6.65
C LEU A 322 -13.81 -6.74 7.56
N GLN A 323 -15.12 -6.71 7.40
CA GLN A 323 -16.02 -7.59 8.19
C GLN A 323 -15.84 -9.06 7.80
N ALA A 324 -15.65 -9.36 6.51
CA ALA A 324 -15.36 -10.73 6.09
C ALA A 324 -14.03 -11.22 6.68
N ALA A 325 -12.99 -10.39 6.69
CA ALA A 325 -11.70 -10.72 7.28
C ALA A 325 -11.74 -10.86 8.80
N SER A 326 -12.56 -10.07 9.51
CA SER A 326 -12.70 -10.15 10.97
C SER A 326 -13.66 -11.26 11.44
N ALA A 327 -14.53 -11.78 10.56
CA ALA A 327 -15.48 -12.86 10.88
C ALA A 327 -14.87 -14.27 10.87
N GLN A 328 -13.54 -14.39 10.80
CA GLN A 328 -12.76 -15.62 10.62
C GLN A 328 -13.12 -16.79 11.58
N ASN A 329 -13.77 -16.54 12.70
CA ASN A 329 -14.11 -17.56 13.69
C ASN A 329 -15.56 -18.08 13.62
N ARG A 330 -16.36 -17.71 12.62
CA ARG A 330 -17.79 -18.10 12.58
C ARG A 330 -18.15 -18.78 11.26
N LYS A 331 -18.60 -20.03 11.34
CA LYS A 331 -19.10 -20.91 10.26
C LYS A 331 -20.34 -20.40 9.49
N ALA A 332 -20.66 -19.11 9.49
CA ALA A 332 -21.79 -18.55 8.76
C ALA A 332 -21.31 -17.81 7.50
N GLY A 333 -21.93 -18.09 6.36
CA GLY A 333 -21.56 -17.55 5.03
C GLY A 333 -21.18 -16.10 5.06
N THR A 334 -19.95 -15.84 4.64
CA THR A 334 -19.17 -14.60 4.83
C THR A 334 -19.88 -13.30 4.42
N VAL A 335 -20.66 -13.31 3.33
CA VAL A 335 -21.43 -12.13 2.87
C VAL A 335 -22.62 -11.86 3.79
N ARG A 336 -23.27 -12.90 4.33
CA ARG A 336 -24.41 -12.73 5.25
C ARG A 336 -23.95 -12.18 6.60
N ALA A 337 -22.80 -12.62 7.12
CA ALA A 337 -22.21 -12.08 8.35
C ALA A 337 -21.76 -10.62 8.19
N ALA A 338 -21.26 -10.24 7.02
CA ALA A 338 -20.87 -8.87 6.71
C ALA A 338 -22.09 -7.92 6.62
N LEU A 339 -23.22 -8.40 6.09
CA LEU A 339 -24.47 -7.62 6.02
C LEU A 339 -25.20 -7.58 7.35
N PHE A 340 -25.15 -8.66 8.13
CA PHE A 340 -25.87 -8.85 9.38
C PHE A 340 -24.91 -9.25 10.52
N PRO A 341 -24.01 -8.34 10.96
CA PRO A 341 -23.04 -8.60 12.02
C PRO A 341 -23.74 -8.90 13.33
N SER A 342 -23.02 -9.56 14.25
CA SER A 342 -23.54 -9.91 15.56
C SER A 342 -23.73 -8.70 16.48
N ALA A 343 -24.44 -8.89 17.59
CA ALA A 343 -24.62 -7.84 18.59
C ALA A 343 -23.26 -7.37 19.16
N SER A 344 -22.32 -8.30 19.40
CA SER A 344 -20.97 -7.98 19.87
C SER A 344 -20.19 -7.09 18.90
N ASP A 345 -20.35 -7.30 17.60
CA ASP A 345 -19.65 -6.52 16.58
C ASP A 345 -20.22 -5.09 16.40
N LEU A 346 -21.45 -4.88 16.87
CA LEU A 346 -22.16 -3.62 16.76
C LEU A 346 -22.23 -2.83 18.06
N GLN A 347 -21.80 -3.38 19.20
CA GLN A 347 -21.89 -2.76 20.51
C GLN A 347 -21.14 -1.44 20.63
N SER A 348 -19.99 -1.29 19.97
CA SER A 348 -19.22 -0.04 19.96
C SER A 348 -19.97 1.09 19.25
N ARG A 349 -20.72 0.78 18.19
CA ARG A 349 -21.49 1.76 17.43
C ARG A 349 -22.90 1.99 17.95
N TYR A 350 -23.51 0.95 18.52
CA TYR A 350 -24.88 0.95 19.05
C TYR A 350 -24.83 0.50 20.49
N SER A 351 -24.50 1.40 21.42
CA SER A 351 -24.28 1.12 22.83
C SER A 351 -25.48 0.45 23.53
N TYR A 352 -26.71 0.65 23.01
CA TYR A 352 -27.91 -0.02 23.55
C TYR A 352 -27.86 -1.54 23.37
N LEU A 353 -27.08 -2.08 22.45
CA LEU A 353 -26.91 -3.52 22.25
C LEU A 353 -26.16 -4.20 23.41
N GLN A 354 -25.39 -3.44 24.20
CA GLN A 354 -24.74 -3.97 25.41
C GLN A 354 -25.76 -4.39 26.46
N LYS A 355 -26.87 -3.63 26.59
CA LYS A 355 -27.95 -3.89 27.55
C LYS A 355 -29.06 -4.74 26.95
N ASN A 356 -29.35 -4.59 25.66
CA ASN A 356 -30.47 -5.20 24.96
C ASN A 356 -30.06 -5.88 23.64
N PRO A 357 -29.40 -7.05 23.66
CA PRO A 357 -28.92 -7.72 22.42
C PRO A 357 -30.03 -8.10 21.45
N TRP A 358 -31.29 -8.27 21.96
CA TRP A 358 -32.46 -8.58 21.13
C TRP A 358 -32.87 -7.44 20.17
N LEU A 359 -32.38 -6.21 20.38
CA LEU A 359 -32.57 -5.07 19.45
C LEU A 359 -31.66 -5.12 18.25
N LEU A 360 -30.91 -6.21 18.05
CA LEU A 360 -30.04 -6.40 16.91
C LEU A 360 -30.69 -6.18 15.54
N PRO A 361 -31.94 -6.63 15.25
CA PRO A 361 -32.63 -6.32 14.01
C PRO A 361 -32.84 -4.82 13.80
N ALA A 362 -33.12 -4.06 14.85
CA ALA A 362 -33.25 -2.60 14.77
C ALA A 362 -31.92 -1.94 14.42
N ALA A 363 -30.80 -2.43 14.97
CA ALA A 363 -29.46 -1.96 14.60
C ALA A 363 -29.14 -2.26 13.13
N TRP A 364 -29.54 -3.42 12.61
CA TRP A 364 -29.39 -3.72 11.17
C TRP A 364 -30.21 -2.78 10.30
N CYS A 365 -31.47 -2.52 10.65
CA CYS A 365 -32.32 -1.55 9.94
C CYS A 365 -31.72 -0.15 9.98
N ALA A 366 -31.31 0.33 11.15
CA ALA A 366 -30.68 1.64 11.30
C ALA A 366 -29.40 1.76 10.46
N ARG A 367 -28.61 0.69 10.43
CA ARG A 367 -27.40 0.60 9.61
C ARG A 367 -27.71 0.64 8.11
N CYS A 368 -28.67 -0.19 7.64
CA CYS A 368 -29.09 -0.18 6.24
C CYS A 368 -29.66 1.18 5.83
N PHE A 369 -30.47 1.82 6.69
CA PHE A 369 -30.99 3.15 6.44
C PHE A 369 -29.90 4.22 6.40
N GLY A 370 -28.92 4.13 7.32
CA GLY A 370 -27.72 4.98 7.31
C GLY A 370 -26.96 4.86 5.99
N TYR A 371 -26.74 3.64 5.50
CA TYR A 371 -26.07 3.39 4.22
C TYR A 371 -26.85 3.97 3.03
N LEU A 372 -28.18 3.79 3.00
CA LEU A 372 -29.01 4.32 1.93
C LEU A 372 -29.02 5.85 1.93
N ARG A 373 -29.05 6.47 3.11
CA ARG A 373 -29.03 7.93 3.27
C ARG A 373 -27.66 8.50 2.90
N GLU A 374 -26.58 7.91 3.37
CA GLU A 374 -25.18 8.30 3.06
C GLU A 374 -24.88 8.10 1.57
N GLY A 375 -25.27 6.95 1.01
CA GLY A 375 -25.14 6.67 -0.41
C GLY A 375 -25.93 7.61 -1.30
N ARG A 376 -27.13 8.00 -0.89
CA ARG A 376 -27.97 8.95 -1.62
C ARG A 376 -27.37 10.36 -1.62
N ASN A 377 -26.81 10.79 -0.50
CA ASN A 377 -26.16 12.10 -0.37
C ASN A 377 -24.83 12.18 -1.14
N LEU A 378 -24.14 11.04 -1.33
CA LEU A 378 -22.84 10.95 -2.00
C LEU A 378 -22.93 10.42 -3.44
N GLY A 379 -24.11 10.13 -3.97
CA GLY A 379 -24.28 9.55 -5.30
C GLY A 379 -23.77 8.10 -5.44
N VAL A 380 -23.52 7.42 -4.33
CA VAL A 380 -22.99 6.04 -4.32
C VAL A 380 -24.10 5.04 -4.63
N ARG A 381 -23.84 4.19 -5.62
CA ARG A 381 -24.75 3.08 -5.94
C ARG A 381 -24.48 1.90 -5.01
N ALA A 382 -25.32 1.69 -4.01
CA ALA A 382 -25.19 0.62 -3.04
C ALA A 382 -25.03 -0.78 -3.67
N ALA A 383 -25.69 -1.03 -4.81
CA ALA A 383 -25.54 -2.27 -5.56
C ALA A 383 -24.13 -2.46 -6.13
N SER A 384 -23.51 -1.37 -6.63
CA SER A 384 -22.13 -1.39 -7.15
C SER A 384 -21.13 -1.63 -6.03
N ALA A 385 -21.26 -0.95 -4.90
CA ALA A 385 -20.41 -1.17 -3.73
C ALA A 385 -20.52 -2.61 -3.20
N ALA A 386 -21.72 -3.18 -3.16
CA ALA A 386 -21.94 -4.56 -2.75
C ALA A 386 -21.36 -5.58 -3.77
N LYS A 387 -21.40 -5.27 -5.07
CA LYS A 387 -20.76 -6.08 -6.12
C LYS A 387 -19.24 -6.10 -5.94
N ILE A 388 -18.61 -4.93 -5.82
CA ILE A 388 -17.17 -4.80 -5.58
C ILE A 388 -16.77 -5.52 -4.30
N GLY A 389 -17.52 -5.32 -3.20
CA GLY A 389 -17.27 -6.00 -1.93
C GLY A 389 -17.30 -7.53 -2.05
N ARG A 390 -18.27 -8.09 -2.78
CA ARG A 390 -18.34 -9.55 -3.03
C ARG A 390 -17.17 -10.08 -3.84
N GLN A 391 -16.77 -9.37 -4.89
CA GLN A 391 -15.61 -9.74 -5.71
C GLN A 391 -14.34 -9.78 -4.86
N ARG A 392 -14.13 -8.80 -4.00
CA ARG A 392 -12.96 -8.72 -3.12
C ARG A 392 -12.99 -9.78 -2.01
N VAL A 393 -14.16 -10.11 -1.47
CA VAL A 393 -14.30 -11.25 -0.53
C VAL A 393 -13.94 -12.55 -1.23
N ALA A 394 -14.37 -12.77 -2.48
CA ALA A 394 -13.97 -13.95 -3.26
C ALA A 394 -12.45 -14.03 -3.48
N LEU A 395 -11.75 -12.89 -3.63
CA LEU A 395 -10.28 -12.87 -3.67
C LEU A 395 -9.65 -13.27 -2.32
N LEU A 396 -10.22 -12.80 -1.20
CA LEU A 396 -9.75 -13.22 0.13
C LEU A 396 -9.91 -14.73 0.35
N GLU A 397 -11.03 -15.30 -0.11
CA GLU A 397 -11.27 -16.75 -0.07
C GLU A 397 -10.30 -17.50 -0.98
N LYS A 398 -10.11 -17.02 -2.24
CA LYS A 398 -9.21 -17.59 -3.23
C LYS A 398 -7.77 -17.69 -2.73
N TYR A 399 -7.30 -16.70 -1.99
CA TYR A 399 -5.94 -16.68 -1.43
C TYR A 399 -5.85 -17.26 -0.01
N GLY A 400 -6.91 -17.89 0.48
CA GLY A 400 -6.91 -18.59 1.77
C GLY A 400 -6.91 -17.69 3.00
N ILE A 401 -7.06 -16.38 2.81
CA ILE A 401 -6.96 -15.39 3.90
C ILE A 401 -8.12 -15.54 4.90
N LEU A 402 -9.31 -15.96 4.45
CA LEU A 402 -10.47 -16.16 5.30
C LEU A 402 -10.49 -17.52 6.03
N ASN A 403 -9.59 -18.43 5.69
CA ASN A 403 -9.52 -19.78 6.26
C ASN A 403 -8.52 -19.89 7.41
N CYS A 404 -7.91 -18.79 7.81
CA CYS A 404 -6.92 -18.79 8.89
C CYS A 404 -7.54 -19.12 10.23
N LYS A 405 -7.10 -20.22 10.81
CA LYS A 405 -7.30 -20.54 12.24
C LYS A 405 -6.15 -19.86 13.00
N ILE A 406 -6.35 -18.63 13.42
CA ILE A 406 -5.54 -18.01 14.47
C ILE A 406 -6.39 -17.87 15.71
#